data_030530e83fa37de872a650cb08087f5b
#
_entry.id   030530e83fa37de872a650cb08087f5b
#
_cell.length_a   1.000
_cell.length_b   1.000
_cell.length_c   1.000
_cell.angle_alpha   90.00
_cell.angle_beta   90.00
_cell.angle_gamma   90.00
#
_symmetry.space_group_name_H-M   'P 1'
#
loop_
_entity.id
_entity.type
_entity.pdbx_description
1 polymer ?
#
loop_
_entity_poly.entity_id
_entity_poly.type
_entity_poly.pdbx_seq_one_letter_code
_entity_poly.pdbx_strand_id
1 'polypeptide(L)'
;GLGDVYKRQMSAFVLLYIVMVVILYVYTRTMLMKELVEFATQYGIVQNTLLKELAVPYAILLDDGKVIWMNNQFLKILGGKVKGDAYLSKYLPELNRSIFPQEENDIVHMDVYYNERQYQAELRKVSVEGFSETERLMEMPEEKEYFIAVYLQDVTELNQYIKANEEQRLVAGLIYIDNYDEIIDSVEEVRQSLLVALVDRKINQYIAKANGIVKKMETDKYFIAVQKQHFKQLEEDKFSLLEGVKTVNIGNKIPATISMGFGLSE
;
A
#
# COMPACT_ATOMS: atom_id res chain seq x y z
N GLY A 1 -26.38 17.54 -89.53
CA GLY A 1 -25.34 18.47 -89.85
C GLY A 1 -24.16 18.47 -88.88
N LEU A 2 -23.14 19.31 -89.17
CA LEU A 2 -21.93 19.43 -88.33
C LEU A 2 -22.23 19.66 -86.83
N GLY A 3 -23.33 20.37 -86.50
CA GLY A 3 -23.74 20.67 -85.13
C GLY A 3 -24.13 19.43 -84.27
N ASP A 4 -24.62 18.38 -84.88
CA ASP A 4 -25.05 17.19 -84.17
C ASP A 4 -23.85 16.28 -83.90
N VAL A 5 -22.82 16.29 -84.73
CA VAL A 5 -21.57 15.54 -84.48
C VAL A 5 -20.79 16.15 -83.29
N TYR A 6 -20.75 17.50 -83.22
CA TYR A 6 -20.13 18.19 -82.10
C TYR A 6 -20.87 17.95 -80.74
N LYS A 7 -22.23 17.99 -80.81
CA LYS A 7 -23.01 17.67 -79.60
C LYS A 7 -22.80 16.25 -79.13
N ARG A 8 -22.73 15.25 -79.99
CA ARG A 8 -22.46 13.87 -79.67
C ARG A 8 -21.04 13.69 -79.12
N GLN A 9 -20.05 14.39 -79.70
CA GLN A 9 -18.68 14.35 -79.24
C GLN A 9 -18.54 14.99 -77.86
N MET A 10 -19.18 16.15 -77.64
CA MET A 10 -19.22 16.83 -76.34
C MET A 10 -19.91 15.98 -75.26
N SER A 11 -21.02 15.34 -75.57
CA SER A 11 -21.71 14.45 -74.62
C SER A 11 -20.87 13.18 -74.28
N ALA A 12 -20.14 12.66 -75.23
CA ALA A 12 -19.24 11.52 -75.00
C ALA A 12 -18.08 11.92 -74.05
N PHE A 13 -17.48 13.12 -74.24
CA PHE A 13 -16.44 13.63 -73.33
C PHE A 13 -16.95 13.85 -71.90
N VAL A 14 -18.14 14.44 -71.74
CA VAL A 14 -18.76 14.65 -70.43
C VAL A 14 -19.03 13.31 -69.74
N LEU A 15 -19.54 12.32 -70.50
CA LEU A 15 -19.79 11.00 -69.94
C LEU A 15 -18.51 10.32 -69.51
N LEU A 16 -17.45 10.38 -70.30
CA LEU A 16 -16.11 9.85 -69.97
C LEU A 16 -15.51 10.52 -68.75
N TYR A 17 -15.67 11.86 -68.62
CA TYR A 17 -15.26 12.61 -67.44
C TYR A 17 -15.99 12.15 -66.17
N ILE A 18 -17.33 12.00 -66.24
CA ILE A 18 -18.16 11.51 -65.11
C ILE A 18 -17.70 10.11 -64.69
N VAL A 19 -17.48 9.20 -65.63
CA VAL A 19 -17.01 7.84 -65.35
C VAL A 19 -15.65 7.91 -64.68
N MET A 20 -14.73 8.72 -65.18
CA MET A 20 -13.40 8.90 -64.60
C MET A 20 -13.46 9.42 -63.16
N VAL A 21 -14.32 10.42 -62.89
CA VAL A 21 -14.53 10.99 -61.55
C VAL A 21 -15.12 9.94 -60.59
N VAL A 22 -16.08 9.14 -61.05
CA VAL A 22 -16.67 8.08 -60.26
C VAL A 22 -15.63 7.00 -59.92
N ILE A 23 -14.81 6.57 -60.88
CA ILE A 23 -13.73 5.60 -60.66
C ILE A 23 -12.71 6.16 -59.66
N LEU A 24 -12.27 7.40 -59.81
CA LEU A 24 -11.36 8.06 -58.88
C LEU A 24 -11.97 8.15 -57.47
N TYR A 25 -13.23 8.52 -57.37
CA TYR A 25 -13.93 8.61 -56.09
C TYR A 25 -14.03 7.26 -55.38
N VAL A 26 -14.39 6.19 -56.09
CA VAL A 26 -14.47 4.83 -55.54
C VAL A 26 -13.08 4.34 -55.13
N TYR A 27 -12.07 4.60 -55.96
CA TYR A 27 -10.70 4.19 -55.67
C TYR A 27 -10.12 4.90 -54.43
N THR A 28 -10.27 6.25 -54.38
CA THR A 28 -9.80 7.04 -53.22
C THR A 28 -10.57 6.72 -51.94
N ARG A 29 -11.86 6.51 -52.01
CA ARG A 29 -12.68 6.10 -50.86
C ARG A 29 -12.24 4.74 -50.33
N THR A 30 -12.00 3.77 -51.19
CA THR A 30 -11.58 2.42 -50.79
C THR A 30 -10.16 2.43 -50.17
N MET A 31 -9.24 3.23 -50.70
CA MET A 31 -7.90 3.40 -50.20
C MET A 31 -7.90 4.08 -48.83
N LEU A 32 -8.62 5.20 -48.67
CA LEU A 32 -8.75 5.91 -47.39
C LEU A 32 -9.40 5.05 -46.32
N MET A 33 -10.44 4.29 -46.66
CA MET A 33 -11.09 3.39 -45.70
C MET A 33 -10.15 2.27 -45.25
N LYS A 34 -9.32 1.72 -46.14
CA LYS A 34 -8.31 0.72 -45.74
C LYS A 34 -7.27 1.29 -44.79
N GLU A 35 -6.71 2.46 -45.10
CA GLU A 35 -5.73 3.11 -44.24
C GLU A 35 -6.32 3.49 -42.88
N LEU A 36 -7.56 3.98 -42.84
CA LEU A 36 -8.25 4.29 -41.58
C LEU A 36 -8.51 3.03 -40.73
N VAL A 37 -8.97 1.94 -41.37
CA VAL A 37 -9.18 0.67 -40.66
C VAL A 37 -7.87 0.09 -40.15
N GLU A 38 -6.80 0.15 -40.96
CA GLU A 38 -5.49 -0.33 -40.57
C GLU A 38 -4.91 0.51 -39.40
N PHE A 39 -5.03 1.83 -39.47
CA PHE A 39 -4.63 2.75 -38.39
C PHE A 39 -5.42 2.48 -37.11
N ALA A 40 -6.75 2.36 -37.20
CA ALA A 40 -7.59 2.08 -36.03
C ALA A 40 -7.27 0.72 -35.41
N THR A 41 -7.01 -0.28 -36.24
CA THR A 41 -6.60 -1.62 -35.77
C THR A 41 -5.24 -1.59 -35.09
N GLN A 42 -4.25 -0.94 -35.69
CA GLN A 42 -2.90 -0.80 -35.10
C GLN A 42 -2.97 -0.02 -33.78
N TYR A 43 -3.71 1.07 -33.74
CA TYR A 43 -3.89 1.87 -32.51
C TYR A 43 -4.56 1.06 -31.41
N GLY A 44 -5.60 0.30 -31.71
CA GLY A 44 -6.26 -0.60 -30.75
C GLY A 44 -5.35 -1.71 -30.24
N ILE A 45 -4.51 -2.30 -31.11
CA ILE A 45 -3.53 -3.32 -30.70
C ILE A 45 -2.49 -2.71 -29.75
N VAL A 46 -1.97 -1.51 -30.06
CA VAL A 46 -0.98 -0.82 -29.21
C VAL A 46 -1.59 -0.49 -27.85
N GLN A 47 -2.77 0.09 -27.79
CA GLN A 47 -3.45 0.37 -26.53
C GLN A 47 -3.70 -0.88 -25.70
N ASN A 48 -4.22 -1.94 -26.30
CA ASN A 48 -4.50 -3.18 -25.59
C ASN A 48 -3.22 -3.85 -25.08
N THR A 49 -2.13 -3.79 -25.87
CA THR A 49 -0.83 -4.31 -25.44
C THR A 49 -0.26 -3.49 -24.29
N LEU A 50 -0.30 -2.16 -24.37
CA LEU A 50 0.17 -1.29 -23.29
C LEU A 50 -0.61 -1.52 -22.00
N LEU A 51 -1.95 -1.64 -22.07
CA LEU A 51 -2.78 -1.91 -20.90
C LEU A 51 -2.46 -3.27 -20.26
N LYS A 52 -2.22 -4.32 -21.08
CA LYS A 52 -1.86 -5.65 -20.57
C LYS A 52 -0.50 -5.67 -19.89
N GLU A 53 0.45 -4.87 -20.37
CA GLU A 53 1.83 -4.81 -19.86
C GLU A 53 2.03 -3.73 -18.77
N LEU A 54 0.97 -3.03 -18.34
CA LEU A 54 1.05 -2.11 -17.20
C LEU A 54 1.68 -2.81 -16.00
N ALA A 55 2.69 -2.17 -15.40
CA ALA A 55 3.41 -2.70 -14.24
C ALA A 55 2.52 -2.79 -12.99
N VAL A 56 1.49 -1.94 -12.91
CA VAL A 56 0.54 -1.91 -11.79
C VAL A 56 -0.55 -2.96 -12.05
N PRO A 57 -0.82 -3.87 -11.10
CA PRO A 57 -1.95 -4.78 -11.16
C PRO A 57 -3.27 -4.02 -11.26
N TYR A 58 -4.01 -4.27 -12.33
CA TYR A 58 -5.22 -3.55 -12.66
C TYR A 58 -6.32 -4.48 -13.15
N ALA A 59 -7.55 -4.27 -12.68
CA ALA A 59 -8.73 -5.01 -13.11
C ALA A 59 -9.94 -4.08 -13.29
N ILE A 60 -10.86 -4.49 -14.17
CA ILE A 60 -12.14 -3.83 -14.41
C ILE A 60 -13.25 -4.82 -14.07
N LEU A 61 -14.17 -4.37 -13.23
CA LEU A 61 -15.32 -5.15 -12.77
C LEU A 61 -16.63 -4.48 -13.19
N LEU A 62 -17.67 -5.30 -13.28
CA LEU A 62 -19.05 -4.81 -13.26
C LEU A 62 -19.44 -4.34 -11.86
N ASP A 63 -20.57 -3.68 -11.77
CA ASP A 63 -21.22 -3.20 -10.54
C ASP A 63 -21.56 -4.30 -9.52
N ASP A 64 -21.65 -5.55 -9.98
CA ASP A 64 -21.86 -6.73 -9.14
C ASP A 64 -20.56 -7.42 -8.67
N GLY A 65 -19.39 -6.94 -9.15
CA GLY A 65 -18.07 -7.49 -8.83
C GLY A 65 -17.58 -8.59 -9.79
N LYS A 66 -18.31 -8.82 -10.89
CA LYS A 66 -17.89 -9.74 -11.95
C LYS A 66 -16.71 -9.12 -12.71
N VAL A 67 -15.66 -9.90 -12.93
CA VAL A 67 -14.46 -9.47 -13.66
C VAL A 67 -14.76 -9.41 -15.15
N ILE A 68 -14.57 -8.23 -15.75
CA ILE A 68 -14.62 -8.05 -17.20
C ILE A 68 -13.21 -8.25 -17.77
N TRP A 69 -12.24 -7.64 -17.15
CA TRP A 69 -10.87 -7.63 -17.65
C TRP A 69 -9.87 -7.46 -16.51
N MET A 70 -8.68 -8.01 -16.68
CA MET A 70 -7.53 -7.78 -15.81
C MET A 70 -6.23 -7.90 -16.60
N ASN A 71 -5.21 -7.15 -16.17
CA ASN A 71 -3.91 -7.22 -16.81
C ASN A 71 -3.07 -8.42 -16.34
N ASN A 72 -1.94 -8.65 -17.00
CA ASN A 72 -1.04 -9.76 -16.68
C ASN A 72 -0.51 -9.72 -15.25
N GLN A 73 -0.30 -8.54 -14.68
CA GLN A 73 0.20 -8.41 -13.30
C GLN A 73 -0.86 -8.84 -12.29
N PHE A 74 -2.11 -8.45 -12.49
CA PHE A 74 -3.21 -8.88 -11.63
C PHE A 74 -3.42 -10.40 -11.70
N LEU A 75 -3.39 -10.96 -12.93
CA LEU A 75 -3.46 -12.40 -13.14
C LEU A 75 -2.35 -13.18 -12.43
N LYS A 76 -1.11 -12.65 -12.43
CA LYS A 76 0.02 -13.27 -11.73
C LYS A 76 -0.23 -13.32 -10.22
N ILE A 77 -0.76 -12.26 -9.62
CA ILE A 77 -1.12 -12.24 -8.19
C ILE A 77 -2.10 -13.38 -7.89
N LEU A 78 -3.14 -13.55 -8.70
CA LEU A 78 -4.17 -14.57 -8.51
C LEU A 78 -3.73 -15.99 -8.97
N GLY A 79 -2.45 -16.18 -9.31
CA GLY A 79 -1.89 -17.48 -9.72
C GLY A 79 -2.27 -17.92 -11.13
N GLY A 80 -2.68 -16.99 -12.00
CA GLY A 80 -2.94 -17.24 -13.43
C GLY A 80 -4.20 -18.06 -13.75
N LYS A 81 -5.05 -18.37 -12.77
CA LYS A 81 -6.18 -19.30 -12.89
C LYS A 81 -7.57 -18.66 -12.80
N VAL A 82 -7.69 -17.41 -13.20
CA VAL A 82 -9.00 -16.77 -13.24
C VAL A 82 -9.77 -17.24 -14.46
N LYS A 83 -10.89 -17.95 -14.25
CA LYS A 83 -11.80 -18.30 -15.35
C LYS A 83 -12.60 -17.07 -15.74
N GLY A 84 -12.91 -16.94 -17.04
CA GLY A 84 -13.91 -15.96 -17.51
C GLY A 84 -15.21 -16.09 -16.68
N ASP A 85 -15.92 -15.00 -16.50
CA ASP A 85 -17.14 -14.90 -15.69
C ASP A 85 -16.96 -15.08 -14.16
N ALA A 86 -15.75 -14.90 -13.63
CA ALA A 86 -15.50 -15.00 -12.19
C ALA A 86 -15.79 -13.70 -11.46
N TYR A 87 -16.30 -13.80 -10.25
CA TYR A 87 -16.38 -12.67 -9.31
C TYR A 87 -15.05 -12.48 -8.60
N LEU A 88 -14.58 -11.24 -8.48
CA LEU A 88 -13.31 -10.94 -7.83
C LEU A 88 -13.32 -11.38 -6.35
N SER A 89 -14.45 -11.24 -5.66
CA SER A 89 -14.65 -11.65 -4.26
C SER A 89 -14.41 -13.14 -3.99
N LYS A 90 -14.40 -13.98 -5.04
CA LYS A 90 -14.03 -15.39 -4.89
C LYS A 90 -12.55 -15.60 -4.58
N TYR A 91 -11.70 -14.69 -5.04
CA TYR A 91 -10.24 -14.73 -4.85
C TYR A 91 -9.80 -13.77 -3.74
N LEU A 92 -10.42 -12.61 -3.67
CA LEU A 92 -10.17 -11.55 -2.71
C LEU A 92 -11.50 -11.21 -2.01
N PRO A 93 -11.87 -11.92 -0.95
CA PRO A 93 -13.19 -11.77 -0.30
C PRO A 93 -13.45 -10.38 0.27
N GLU A 94 -12.37 -9.65 0.61
CA GLU A 94 -12.43 -8.28 1.08
C GLU A 94 -13.02 -7.34 0.02
N LEU A 95 -12.74 -7.61 -1.27
CA LEU A 95 -13.20 -6.82 -2.40
C LEU A 95 -14.60 -7.28 -2.88
N ASN A 96 -15.58 -7.09 -2.05
CA ASN A 96 -16.98 -7.42 -2.35
C ASN A 96 -17.79 -6.15 -2.65
N ARG A 97 -19.00 -6.33 -3.18
CA ARG A 97 -19.88 -5.24 -3.62
C ARG A 97 -20.16 -4.17 -2.55
N SER A 98 -20.14 -4.52 -1.26
CA SER A 98 -20.51 -3.58 -0.19
C SER A 98 -19.53 -2.43 -0.01
N ILE A 99 -18.28 -2.60 -0.50
CA ILE A 99 -17.22 -1.58 -0.39
C ILE A 99 -17.06 -0.76 -1.67
N PHE A 100 -17.81 -1.06 -2.73
CA PHE A 100 -17.64 -0.36 -4.00
C PHE A 100 -18.06 1.11 -3.87
N PRO A 101 -17.28 2.03 -4.49
CA PRO A 101 -17.60 3.45 -4.47
C PRO A 101 -18.98 3.71 -5.10
N GLN A 102 -19.78 4.56 -4.43
CA GLN A 102 -21.13 4.87 -4.85
C GLN A 102 -21.17 6.06 -5.81
N GLU A 103 -20.29 7.03 -5.60
CA GLU A 103 -20.19 8.23 -6.41
C GLU A 103 -19.01 8.17 -7.39
N GLU A 104 -19.08 8.93 -8.47
CA GLU A 104 -18.14 8.84 -9.60
C GLU A 104 -16.71 9.29 -9.26
N ASN A 105 -16.49 10.10 -8.28
CA ASN A 105 -15.16 10.55 -7.88
C ASN A 105 -14.68 9.93 -6.56
N ASP A 106 -15.46 9.04 -5.99
CA ASP A 106 -15.08 8.37 -4.76
C ASP A 106 -13.96 7.36 -5.00
N ILE A 107 -12.97 7.42 -4.12
CA ILE A 107 -11.87 6.47 -4.08
C ILE A 107 -11.96 5.70 -2.77
N VAL A 108 -12.08 4.40 -2.87
CA VAL A 108 -12.08 3.51 -1.70
C VAL A 108 -10.74 2.80 -1.61
N HIS A 109 -10.09 2.90 -0.44
CA HIS A 109 -8.89 2.16 -0.13
C HIS A 109 -9.22 1.02 0.82
N MET A 110 -8.67 -0.17 0.55
CA MET A 110 -8.88 -1.37 1.35
C MET A 110 -7.60 -2.19 1.43
N ASP A 111 -7.30 -2.68 2.63
CA ASP A 111 -6.21 -3.64 2.81
C ASP A 111 -6.70 -5.05 2.45
N VAL A 112 -5.92 -5.73 1.65
CA VAL A 112 -6.20 -7.08 1.15
C VAL A 112 -5.03 -7.99 1.45
N TYR A 113 -5.31 -9.18 1.99
CA TYR A 113 -4.31 -10.18 2.30
C TYR A 113 -4.45 -11.38 1.36
N TYR A 114 -3.40 -11.66 0.59
CA TYR A 114 -3.41 -12.77 -0.35
C TYR A 114 -2.02 -13.41 -0.48
N ASN A 115 -1.95 -14.75 -0.36
CA ASN A 115 -0.70 -15.52 -0.48
C ASN A 115 0.46 -14.96 0.34
N GLU A 116 0.24 -14.71 1.64
CA GLU A 116 1.22 -14.17 2.59
C GLU A 116 1.75 -12.76 2.24
N ARG A 117 1.09 -12.07 1.30
CA ARG A 117 1.37 -10.70 0.91
C ARG A 117 0.24 -9.78 1.30
N GLN A 118 0.61 -8.55 1.55
CA GLN A 118 -0.30 -7.47 1.89
C GLN A 118 -0.39 -6.50 0.72
N TYR A 119 -1.60 -6.27 0.25
CA TYR A 119 -1.89 -5.34 -0.83
C TYR A 119 -2.78 -4.21 -0.32
N GLN A 120 -2.54 -3.01 -0.80
CA GLN A 120 -3.51 -1.93 -0.71
C GLN A 120 -4.30 -1.91 -2.03
N ALA A 121 -5.59 -2.17 -1.94
CA ALA A 121 -6.52 -2.05 -3.06
C ALA A 121 -7.08 -0.64 -3.12
N GLU A 122 -7.08 -0.05 -4.31
CA GLU A 122 -7.76 1.20 -4.62
C GLU A 122 -8.88 0.90 -5.60
N LEU A 123 -10.12 1.28 -5.26
CA LEU A 123 -11.29 1.09 -6.08
C LEU A 123 -11.83 2.45 -6.52
N ARG A 124 -12.15 2.57 -7.81
CA ARG A 124 -12.75 3.78 -8.39
C ARG A 124 -13.95 3.42 -9.23
N LYS A 125 -15.00 4.21 -9.15
CA LYS A 125 -16.13 4.16 -10.09
C LYS A 125 -15.79 4.95 -11.35
N VAL A 126 -15.91 4.32 -12.50
CA VAL A 126 -15.60 4.91 -13.80
C VAL A 126 -16.87 4.88 -14.65
N SER A 127 -17.37 6.06 -15.02
CA SER A 127 -18.51 6.19 -15.93
C SER A 127 -18.12 5.88 -17.36
N VAL A 128 -19.06 5.32 -18.10
CA VAL A 128 -18.93 5.02 -19.54
C VAL A 128 -19.43 6.20 -20.40
N GLU A 129 -20.02 7.22 -19.79
CA GLU A 129 -20.46 8.42 -20.50
C GLU A 129 -19.28 9.15 -21.16
N GLY A 130 -19.25 9.13 -22.48
CA GLY A 130 -18.20 9.78 -23.29
C GLY A 130 -17.32 8.84 -24.11
N PHE A 131 -17.42 7.54 -23.94
CA PHE A 131 -16.78 6.61 -24.87
C PHE A 131 -17.60 6.52 -26.16
N SER A 132 -17.01 6.93 -27.28
CA SER A 132 -17.64 6.74 -28.59
C SER A 132 -17.78 5.25 -28.89
N GLU A 133 -18.77 4.88 -29.76
CA GLU A 133 -18.95 3.47 -30.18
C GLU A 133 -17.67 2.85 -30.74
N THR A 134 -16.75 3.66 -31.25
CA THR A 134 -15.45 3.24 -31.80
C THR A 134 -14.42 2.93 -30.69
N GLU A 135 -14.60 3.44 -29.48
CA GLU A 135 -13.70 3.23 -28.32
C GLU A 135 -14.12 2.05 -27.44
N ARG A 136 -15.26 1.42 -27.74
CA ARG A 136 -15.71 0.18 -27.10
C ARG A 136 -14.86 -1.01 -27.57
N LEU A 137 -13.59 -1.04 -27.18
CA LEU A 137 -12.64 -2.09 -27.52
C LEU A 137 -12.83 -3.40 -26.74
N MET A 138 -13.80 -3.45 -25.83
CA MET A 138 -14.17 -4.62 -25.05
C MET A 138 -15.61 -5.00 -25.39
N GLU A 139 -15.95 -6.29 -25.38
CA GLU A 139 -17.34 -6.77 -25.42
C GLU A 139 -18.04 -6.32 -24.12
N MET A 140 -18.49 -5.06 -24.11
CA MET A 140 -19.19 -4.47 -22.98
C MET A 140 -20.69 -4.78 -23.09
N PRO A 141 -21.34 -5.15 -21.97
CA PRO A 141 -22.80 -5.24 -21.94
C PRO A 141 -23.41 -3.87 -22.25
N GLU A 142 -24.31 -3.80 -23.22
CA GLU A 142 -24.90 -2.53 -23.76
C GLU A 142 -25.70 -1.70 -22.72
N GLU A 143 -25.96 -2.25 -21.52
CA GLU A 143 -26.86 -1.64 -20.52
C GLU A 143 -26.13 -1.07 -19.27
N LYS A 144 -24.79 -1.07 -19.22
CA LYS A 144 -24.09 -0.63 -18.00
C LYS A 144 -23.54 0.78 -18.14
N GLU A 145 -23.88 1.62 -17.16
CA GLU A 145 -23.51 3.03 -17.10
C GLU A 145 -22.11 3.26 -16.50
N TYR A 146 -21.57 2.30 -15.73
CA TYR A 146 -20.29 2.44 -15.06
C TYR A 146 -19.60 1.09 -14.77
N PHE A 147 -18.31 1.17 -14.50
CA PHE A 147 -17.44 0.07 -14.09
C PHE A 147 -16.74 0.39 -12.79
N ILE A 148 -16.22 -0.64 -12.13
CA ILE A 148 -15.33 -0.50 -10.99
C ILE A 148 -13.91 -0.84 -11.44
N ALA A 149 -13.02 0.15 -11.43
CA ALA A 149 -11.60 -0.02 -11.63
C ALA A 149 -10.94 -0.41 -10.30
N VAL A 150 -10.11 -1.44 -10.30
CA VAL A 150 -9.40 -1.94 -9.13
C VAL A 150 -7.91 -1.95 -9.39
N TYR A 151 -7.15 -1.27 -8.54
CA TYR A 151 -5.69 -1.29 -8.53
C TYR A 151 -5.21 -2.02 -7.28
N LEU A 152 -4.13 -2.79 -7.38
CA LEU A 152 -3.47 -3.40 -6.23
C LEU A 152 -2.03 -2.91 -6.13
N GLN A 153 -1.65 -2.43 -4.97
CA GLN A 153 -0.28 -2.08 -4.65
C GLN A 153 0.25 -3.06 -3.60
N ASP A 154 1.34 -3.76 -3.90
CA ASP A 154 2.03 -4.59 -2.92
C ASP A 154 2.71 -3.69 -1.89
N VAL A 155 2.24 -3.74 -0.66
CA VAL A 155 2.75 -2.95 0.47
C VAL A 155 3.43 -3.84 1.52
N THR A 156 3.70 -5.10 1.18
CA THR A 156 4.25 -6.09 2.12
C THR A 156 5.58 -5.62 2.70
N GLU A 157 6.53 -5.27 1.85
CA GLU A 157 7.85 -4.79 2.31
C GLU A 157 7.74 -3.47 3.06
N LEU A 158 6.93 -2.54 2.54
CA LEU A 158 6.71 -1.23 3.19
C LEU A 158 6.19 -1.41 4.61
N ASN A 159 5.17 -2.24 4.80
CA ASN A 159 4.59 -2.48 6.11
C ASN A 159 5.56 -3.23 7.05
N GLN A 160 6.38 -4.13 6.51
CA GLN A 160 7.46 -4.78 7.28
C GLN A 160 8.49 -3.75 7.75
N TYR A 161 8.92 -2.82 6.89
CA TYR A 161 9.84 -1.74 7.27
C TYR A 161 9.24 -0.78 8.29
N ILE A 162 7.97 -0.40 8.12
CA ILE A 162 7.26 0.46 9.09
C ILE A 162 7.23 -0.24 10.45
N LYS A 163 6.85 -1.52 10.48
CA LYS A 163 6.79 -2.31 11.71
C LYS A 163 8.17 -2.44 12.35
N ALA A 164 9.19 -2.79 11.58
CA ALA A 164 10.57 -2.90 12.08
C ALA A 164 11.07 -1.56 12.65
N ASN A 165 10.77 -0.45 11.97
CA ASN A 165 11.14 0.88 12.44
C ASN A 165 10.44 1.22 13.77
N GLU A 166 9.13 0.95 13.86
CA GLU A 166 8.37 1.13 15.10
C GLU A 166 8.91 0.28 16.27
N GLU A 167 9.30 -0.96 16.01
CA GLU A 167 9.86 -1.87 17.01
C GLU A 167 11.27 -1.44 17.48
N GLN A 168 12.02 -0.77 16.62
CA GLN A 168 13.38 -0.27 16.92
C GLN A 168 13.37 1.12 17.58
N ARG A 169 12.26 1.83 17.60
CA ARG A 169 12.16 3.14 18.28
C ARG A 169 12.61 3.02 19.72
N LEU A 170 13.29 4.06 20.22
CA LEU A 170 13.79 4.09 21.58
C LEU A 170 12.71 4.59 22.53
N VAL A 171 12.55 3.87 23.62
CA VAL A 171 11.84 4.29 24.83
C VAL A 171 12.90 4.83 25.78
N ALA A 172 12.83 6.11 26.11
CA ALA A 172 13.70 6.72 27.09
C ALA A 172 13.03 6.71 28.46
N GLY A 173 13.80 6.58 29.52
CA GLY A 173 13.27 6.63 30.87
C GLY A 173 14.29 7.14 31.88
N LEU A 174 13.76 7.43 33.05
CA LEU A 174 14.53 7.81 34.22
C LEU A 174 14.22 6.86 35.37
N ILE A 175 15.24 6.50 36.12
CA ILE A 175 15.12 5.80 37.39
C ILE A 175 15.69 6.72 38.48
N TYR A 176 14.92 6.91 39.54
CA TYR A 176 15.32 7.64 40.73
C TYR A 176 15.37 6.70 41.93
N ILE A 177 16.38 6.84 42.78
CA ILE A 177 16.40 6.24 44.11
C ILE A 177 15.70 7.26 45.03
N ASP A 178 14.45 6.95 45.44
CA ASP A 178 13.58 7.92 46.12
C ASP A 178 14.10 8.32 47.48
N ASN A 179 14.75 7.40 48.21
CA ASN A 179 15.23 7.57 49.57
C ASN A 179 16.76 7.45 49.67
N TYR A 180 17.49 8.02 48.67
CA TYR A 180 18.95 7.84 48.57
C TYR A 180 19.70 8.29 49.83
N ASP A 181 19.48 9.51 50.29
CA ASP A 181 20.19 10.07 51.46
C ASP A 181 19.84 9.29 52.72
N GLU A 182 18.57 9.00 52.94
CA GLU A 182 18.10 8.24 54.10
C GLU A 182 18.70 6.84 54.20
N ILE A 183 18.84 6.16 53.06
CA ILE A 183 19.39 4.81 53.04
C ILE A 183 20.91 4.85 53.24
N ILE A 184 21.61 5.82 52.68
CA ILE A 184 23.05 6.01 52.88
C ILE A 184 23.34 6.31 54.33
N ASP A 185 22.59 7.20 54.98
CA ASP A 185 22.74 7.51 56.39
C ASP A 185 22.40 6.37 57.34
N SER A 186 21.61 5.41 56.85
CA SER A 186 21.22 4.21 57.64
C SER A 186 22.33 3.14 57.74
N VAL A 187 23.41 3.27 56.95
CA VAL A 187 24.50 2.30 56.83
C VAL A 187 25.80 2.85 57.34
N GLU A 188 26.66 2.03 57.93
CA GLU A 188 28.00 2.40 58.29
C GLU A 188 28.81 2.94 57.11
N GLU A 189 29.60 4.01 57.31
CA GLU A 189 30.33 4.73 56.27
C GLU A 189 31.15 3.81 55.36
N VAL A 190 31.79 2.79 55.92
CA VAL A 190 32.58 1.79 55.18
C VAL A 190 31.75 0.98 54.19
N ARG A 191 30.45 0.84 54.42
CA ARG A 191 29.53 0.05 53.60
C ARG A 191 28.69 0.88 52.60
N GLN A 192 28.71 2.17 52.71
CA GLN A 192 27.92 3.07 51.83
C GLN A 192 28.24 2.85 50.36
N SER A 193 29.53 2.82 49.99
CA SER A 193 29.94 2.60 48.62
C SER A 193 29.51 1.21 48.09
N LEU A 194 29.48 0.19 48.96
CA LEU A 194 29.03 -1.14 48.60
C LEU A 194 27.52 -1.17 48.33
N LEU A 195 26.74 -0.45 49.14
CA LEU A 195 25.30 -0.33 48.93
C LEU A 195 24.97 0.26 47.55
N VAL A 196 25.61 1.38 47.25
CA VAL A 196 25.44 2.07 45.93
C VAL A 196 25.83 1.12 44.80
N ALA A 197 26.97 0.44 44.91
CA ALA A 197 27.43 -0.50 43.89
C ALA A 197 26.45 -1.68 43.65
N LEU A 198 25.81 -2.18 44.73
CA LEU A 198 24.82 -3.26 44.59
C LEU A 198 23.52 -2.79 43.95
N VAL A 199 23.05 -1.57 44.25
CA VAL A 199 21.91 -0.98 43.61
C VAL A 199 22.21 -0.69 42.12
N ASP A 200 23.36 -0.08 41.82
CA ASP A 200 23.85 0.16 40.46
C ASP A 200 23.87 -1.16 39.65
N ARG A 201 24.41 -2.20 40.24
CA ARG A 201 24.48 -3.51 39.60
C ARG A 201 23.09 -4.06 39.29
N LYS A 202 22.15 -3.96 40.21
CA LYS A 202 20.78 -4.44 40.00
C LYS A 202 20.09 -3.71 38.87
N ILE A 203 20.19 -2.37 38.85
CA ILE A 203 19.62 -1.54 37.78
C ILE A 203 20.24 -1.93 36.43
N ASN A 204 21.55 -1.98 36.34
CA ASN A 204 22.27 -2.35 35.11
C ASN A 204 21.91 -3.76 34.64
N GLN A 205 21.88 -4.75 35.53
CA GLN A 205 21.51 -6.11 35.16
C GLN A 205 20.06 -6.24 34.69
N TYR A 206 19.15 -5.49 35.28
CA TYR A 206 17.76 -5.51 34.90
C TYR A 206 17.53 -4.93 33.50
N ILE A 207 18.06 -3.77 33.25
CA ILE A 207 17.94 -3.09 31.98
C ILE A 207 18.70 -3.83 30.85
N ALA A 208 19.83 -4.44 31.18
CA ALA A 208 20.59 -5.27 30.24
C ALA A 208 19.82 -6.50 29.75
N LYS A 209 18.91 -7.08 30.55
CA LYS A 209 18.01 -8.17 30.09
C LYS A 209 17.10 -7.75 28.94
N ALA A 210 16.73 -6.47 28.91
CA ALA A 210 15.96 -5.87 27.83
C ALA A 210 16.84 -5.23 26.74
N ASN A 211 18.11 -5.60 26.63
CA ASN A 211 19.09 -5.02 25.71
C ASN A 211 19.16 -3.48 25.78
N GLY A 212 18.84 -2.93 26.95
CA GLY A 212 18.85 -1.49 27.17
C GLY A 212 20.21 -0.99 27.65
N ILE A 213 20.37 0.32 27.59
CA ILE A 213 21.52 1.04 28.11
C ILE A 213 21.13 1.81 29.37
N VAL A 214 22.07 1.93 30.30
CA VAL A 214 21.93 2.68 31.53
C VAL A 214 23.08 3.69 31.61
N LYS A 215 22.77 4.92 31.94
CA LYS A 215 23.74 5.97 32.23
C LYS A 215 23.40 6.60 33.56
N LYS A 216 24.27 6.48 34.55
CA LYS A 216 24.16 7.21 35.81
C LYS A 216 24.40 8.69 35.55
N MET A 217 23.40 9.53 35.88
CA MET A 217 23.44 10.97 35.67
C MET A 217 23.90 11.71 36.95
N GLU A 218 23.32 11.29 38.08
CA GLU A 218 23.58 11.84 39.41
C GLU A 218 23.72 10.68 40.39
N THR A 219 23.93 10.94 41.64
CA THR A 219 24.12 9.90 42.68
C THR A 219 22.92 8.98 42.80
N ASP A 220 21.71 9.50 42.60
CA ASP A 220 20.41 8.87 42.77
C ASP A 220 19.61 8.72 41.46
N LYS A 221 20.16 9.23 40.34
CA LYS A 221 19.43 9.34 39.07
C LYS A 221 20.11 8.61 37.93
N TYR A 222 19.35 7.80 37.19
CA TYR A 222 19.81 7.04 36.04
C TYR A 222 18.94 7.35 34.83
N PHE A 223 19.58 7.63 33.70
CA PHE A 223 18.95 7.63 32.39
C PHE A 223 19.02 6.23 31.81
N ILE A 224 17.91 5.80 31.21
CA ILE A 224 17.82 4.50 30.51
C ILE A 224 17.25 4.69 29.13
N ALA A 225 17.67 3.84 28.20
CA ALA A 225 17.06 3.75 26.87
C ALA A 225 16.97 2.29 26.46
N VAL A 226 15.79 1.90 25.95
CA VAL A 226 15.48 0.53 25.55
C VAL A 226 14.72 0.59 24.23
N GLN A 227 14.95 -0.35 23.31
CA GLN A 227 14.11 -0.43 22.12
C GLN A 227 12.68 -0.86 22.47
N LYS A 228 11.69 -0.32 21.77
CA LYS A 228 10.26 -0.55 22.04
C LYS A 228 9.90 -2.06 22.05
N GLN A 229 10.50 -2.85 21.14
CA GLN A 229 10.30 -4.30 21.12
C GLN A 229 10.71 -5.00 22.43
N HIS A 230 11.78 -4.53 23.08
CA HIS A 230 12.28 -5.09 24.34
C HIS A 230 11.62 -4.45 25.56
N PHE A 231 11.10 -3.23 25.43
CA PHE A 231 10.39 -2.54 26.50
C PHE A 231 9.14 -3.31 26.95
N LYS A 232 8.45 -3.99 26.03
CA LYS A 232 7.32 -4.87 26.33
C LYS A 232 7.67 -5.95 27.35
N GLN A 233 8.91 -6.46 27.34
CA GLN A 233 9.37 -7.46 28.31
C GLN A 233 9.40 -6.87 29.73
N LEU A 234 9.77 -5.59 29.87
CA LEU A 234 9.77 -4.90 31.16
C LEU A 234 8.34 -4.66 31.66
N GLU A 235 7.41 -4.36 30.76
CA GLU A 235 5.97 -4.22 31.10
C GLU A 235 5.37 -5.55 31.54
N GLU A 236 5.61 -6.64 30.80
CA GLU A 236 5.15 -8.01 31.15
C GLU A 236 5.72 -8.49 32.50
N ASP A 237 6.97 -8.16 32.78
CA ASP A 237 7.64 -8.41 34.06
C ASP A 237 7.14 -7.47 35.18
N LYS A 238 6.20 -6.55 34.87
CA LYS A 238 5.63 -5.58 35.81
C LYS A 238 6.70 -4.77 36.54
N PHE A 239 7.77 -4.46 35.84
CA PHE A 239 8.92 -3.71 36.37
C PHE A 239 9.43 -4.29 37.71
N SER A 240 9.75 -5.59 37.74
CA SER A 240 10.18 -6.34 38.92
C SER A 240 11.43 -5.75 39.58
N LEU A 241 12.17 -4.84 38.92
CA LEU A 241 13.25 -4.07 39.48
C LEU A 241 12.83 -3.31 40.74
N LEU A 242 11.60 -2.77 40.79
CA LEU A 242 11.05 -2.04 41.92
C LEU A 242 11.13 -2.88 43.22
N GLU A 243 10.75 -4.14 43.13
CA GLU A 243 10.88 -5.07 44.27
C GLU A 243 12.32 -5.61 44.42
N GLY A 244 12.97 -5.81 43.29
CA GLY A 244 14.35 -6.32 43.27
C GLY A 244 15.34 -5.40 44.02
N VAL A 245 15.20 -4.09 43.94
CA VAL A 245 16.06 -3.14 44.64
C VAL A 245 15.82 -3.19 46.16
N LYS A 246 14.59 -3.35 46.62
CA LYS A 246 14.23 -3.48 48.04
C LYS A 246 14.93 -4.65 48.71
N THR A 247 15.32 -5.68 47.98
CA THR A 247 16.03 -6.87 48.52
C THR A 247 17.50 -6.63 48.78
N VAL A 248 18.06 -5.47 48.38
CA VAL A 248 19.45 -5.13 48.66
C VAL A 248 19.58 -4.82 50.15
N ASN A 249 20.27 -5.70 50.87
CA ASN A 249 20.50 -5.57 52.32
C ASN A 249 21.95 -5.88 52.66
N ILE A 250 22.64 -4.91 53.24
CA ILE A 250 24.02 -5.04 53.77
C ILE A 250 24.11 -4.53 55.20
N GLY A 251 22.98 -4.51 55.92
CA GLY A 251 22.86 -3.96 57.26
C GLY A 251 22.14 -2.60 57.26
N ASN A 252 21.55 -2.18 56.16
CA ASN A 252 20.73 -0.97 56.09
C ASN A 252 19.44 -1.18 56.88
N LYS A 253 19.01 -0.13 57.60
CA LYS A 253 17.82 -0.14 58.46
C LYS A 253 16.52 -0.01 57.68
N ILE A 254 16.59 0.55 56.48
CA ILE A 254 15.46 0.76 55.58
C ILE A 254 15.78 0.19 54.18
N PRO A 255 14.83 -0.34 53.47
CA PRO A 255 15.06 -0.81 52.09
C PRO A 255 15.24 0.36 51.12
N ALA A 256 16.03 0.14 50.06
CA ALA A 256 16.09 1.09 48.94
C ALA A 256 14.79 1.04 48.17
N THR A 257 14.26 2.23 47.80
CA THR A 257 13.09 2.39 46.96
C THR A 257 13.46 3.20 45.70
N ILE A 258 12.84 2.82 44.58
CA ILE A 258 13.07 3.50 43.31
C ILE A 258 11.75 3.84 42.66
N SER A 259 11.75 4.91 41.90
CA SER A 259 10.69 5.29 40.97
C SER A 259 11.20 5.23 39.53
N MET A 260 10.36 4.81 38.60
CA MET A 260 10.69 4.75 37.19
C MET A 260 9.65 5.50 36.37
N GLY A 261 10.10 6.32 35.43
CA GLY A 261 9.27 7.01 34.46
C GLY A 261 9.78 6.77 33.05
N PHE A 262 8.88 6.55 32.11
CA PHE A 262 9.20 6.28 30.72
C PHE A 262 8.47 7.27 29.81
N GLY A 263 9.14 7.68 28.73
CA GLY A 263 8.59 8.47 27.65
C GLY A 263 8.84 7.76 26.31
N LEU A 264 7.80 7.75 25.47
CA LEU A 264 7.93 7.34 24.08
C LEU A 264 8.28 8.61 23.26
N SER A 265 9.29 8.52 22.38
CA SER A 265 9.48 9.56 21.37
C SER A 265 8.33 9.49 20.37
N GLU A 266 7.63 10.59 20.17
CA GLU A 266 6.63 10.73 19.09
C GLU A 266 7.27 10.62 17.71
#